data_9ec3ada311c65c3e848f140d0dcd421e
#
_entry.id   9ec3ada311c65c3e848f140d0dcd421e
#
_cell.length_a   1.000
_cell.length_b   1.000
_cell.length_c   1.000
_cell.angle_alpha   90.00
_cell.angle_beta   90.00
_cell.angle_gamma   90.00
#
_symmetry.space_group_name_H-M   'P 1'
#
loop_
_entity.id
_entity.type
_entity.pdbx_description
1 polymer ?
#
loop_
_entity_poly.entity_id
_entity_poly.type
_entity_poly.pdbx_seq_one_letter_code
_entity_poly.pdbx_strand_id
1 'polypeptide(L)'
;MAENVLFEKYGQTVEPGRVIFEENDEGQQMFIIQDGLVRISKTIDGQEHVLAELTKGDFFGEMAIVTRVRRTATATAVGRVQLLTFDRAGFQGMIEKNSRIGLNIIDKLCRRLQHANHQIEQLFQRNELSMVAMSLYLRFTEKGGEEPFLALDRTVEELSGSLGMPAPVVTGHINKLAESEVITLNSNAIRLKDQGKLANLVERLPTRR
;
A
#
# COMPACT_ATOMS: atom_id res chain seq x y z
N MET A 1 33.19 -11.47 -10.83
CA MET A 1 34.03 -10.26 -10.87
C MET A 1 33.19 -8.96 -10.87
N ALA A 2 32.17 -8.79 -11.68
CA ALA A 2 31.37 -7.55 -11.68
C ALA A 2 30.53 -7.31 -10.40
N GLU A 3 30.02 -8.35 -9.75
CA GLU A 3 29.26 -8.25 -8.49
C GLU A 3 30.12 -7.76 -7.30
N ASN A 4 31.42 -8.15 -7.24
CA ASN A 4 32.33 -7.70 -6.20
C ASN A 4 32.63 -6.19 -6.30
N VAL A 5 32.81 -5.67 -7.51
CA VAL A 5 33.09 -4.24 -7.73
C VAL A 5 31.93 -3.35 -7.35
N LEU A 6 30.68 -3.81 -7.61
CA LEU A 6 29.47 -3.09 -7.20
C LEU A 6 29.30 -3.09 -5.67
N PHE A 7 29.58 -4.21 -5.03
CA PHE A 7 29.49 -4.31 -3.58
C PHE A 7 30.57 -3.47 -2.86
N GLU A 8 31.79 -3.42 -3.37
CA GLU A 8 32.84 -2.56 -2.83
C GLU A 8 32.47 -1.07 -2.85
N LYS A 9 31.70 -0.63 -3.85
CA LYS A 9 31.33 0.78 -4.01
C LYS A 9 30.01 1.17 -3.33
N TYR A 10 29.02 0.29 -3.35
CA TYR A 10 27.65 0.57 -2.92
C TYR A 10 27.15 -0.39 -1.85
N GLY A 11 27.98 -1.36 -1.46
CA GLY A 11 27.61 -2.43 -0.57
C GLY A 11 27.66 -2.04 0.91
N GLN A 12 26.71 -2.57 1.65
CA GLN A 12 26.76 -2.58 3.11
C GLN A 12 26.27 -3.94 3.63
N THR A 13 26.85 -4.36 4.74
CA THR A 13 26.38 -5.54 5.48
C THR A 13 25.60 -5.09 6.71
N VAL A 14 24.44 -5.69 6.92
CA VAL A 14 23.57 -5.41 8.07
C VAL A 14 23.48 -6.67 8.92
N GLU A 15 23.71 -6.52 10.22
CA GLU A 15 23.67 -7.62 11.17
C GLU A 15 22.23 -8.08 11.49
N PRO A 16 22.05 -9.33 11.95
CA PRO A 16 20.74 -9.89 12.25
C PRO A 16 19.93 -9.04 13.25
N GLY A 17 18.65 -8.85 12.97
CA GLY A 17 17.70 -8.11 13.81
C GLY A 17 17.86 -6.59 13.76
N ARG A 18 18.81 -6.05 13.00
CA ARG A 18 19.01 -4.61 12.90
C ARG A 18 17.95 -3.96 12.04
N VAL A 19 17.34 -2.89 12.53
CA VAL A 19 16.47 -2.01 11.77
C VAL A 19 17.33 -1.18 10.80
N ILE A 20 16.97 -1.23 9.51
CA ILE A 20 17.63 -0.50 8.42
C ILE A 20 17.10 0.93 8.36
N PHE A 21 15.78 1.07 8.51
CA PHE A 21 15.07 2.34 8.72
C PHE A 21 13.69 2.07 9.34
N GLU A 22 13.14 3.06 10.00
CA GLU A 22 11.81 3.01 10.63
C GLU A 22 10.75 3.70 9.78
N GLU A 23 9.48 3.31 9.98
CA GLU A 23 8.34 4.03 9.42
C GLU A 23 8.38 5.50 9.85
N ASN A 24 8.00 6.42 8.94
CA ASN A 24 8.02 7.87 9.09
C ASN A 24 9.41 8.54 9.12
N ASP A 25 10.51 7.78 9.02
CA ASP A 25 11.83 8.37 8.81
C ASP A 25 11.90 9.17 7.50
N GLU A 26 12.81 10.13 7.44
CA GLU A 26 13.23 10.72 6.16
C GLU A 26 14.09 9.72 5.40
N GLY A 27 13.78 9.51 4.12
CA GLY A 27 14.47 8.53 3.29
C GLY A 27 15.10 9.15 2.05
N GLN A 28 16.43 9.09 1.96
CA GLN A 28 17.18 9.56 0.77
C GLN A 28 17.83 8.43 -0.03
N GLN A 29 17.63 7.19 0.40
CA GLN A 29 18.25 6.01 -0.20
C GLN A 29 17.23 4.90 -0.41
N MET A 30 17.47 4.07 -1.43
CA MET A 30 16.85 2.78 -1.64
C MET A 30 17.89 1.67 -1.56
N PHE A 31 17.46 0.45 -1.42
CA PHE A 31 18.28 -0.71 -1.20
C PHE A 31 17.91 -1.84 -2.15
N ILE A 32 18.94 -2.56 -2.64
CA ILE A 32 18.77 -3.81 -3.40
C ILE A 32 19.44 -4.93 -2.59
N ILE A 33 18.72 -6.01 -2.35
CA ILE A 33 19.21 -7.16 -1.58
C ILE A 33 20.13 -8.01 -2.47
N GLN A 34 21.39 -8.10 -2.10
CA GLN A 34 22.35 -9.00 -2.72
C GLN A 34 22.32 -10.40 -2.12
N ASP A 35 22.10 -10.48 -0.80
CA ASP A 35 21.97 -11.71 -0.07
C ASP A 35 21.23 -11.50 1.25
N GLY A 36 20.53 -12.53 1.74
CA GLY A 36 19.77 -12.50 2.99
C GLY A 36 18.29 -12.17 2.81
N LEU A 37 17.62 -11.88 3.94
CA LEU A 37 16.18 -11.66 4.06
C LEU A 37 15.92 -10.35 4.80
N VAL A 38 15.06 -9.50 4.25
CA VAL A 38 14.58 -8.26 4.88
C VAL A 38 13.08 -8.35 5.09
N ARG A 39 12.63 -8.09 6.32
CA ARG A 39 11.22 -7.98 6.67
C ARG A 39 10.78 -6.52 6.56
N ILE A 40 9.68 -6.31 5.87
CA ILE A 40 8.97 -5.03 5.80
C ILE A 40 7.75 -5.13 6.69
N SER A 41 7.65 -4.25 7.68
CA SER A 41 6.56 -4.25 8.66
C SER A 41 6.01 -2.85 8.91
N LYS A 42 4.81 -2.81 9.48
CA LYS A 42 4.14 -1.59 9.89
C LYS A 42 3.49 -1.80 11.26
N THR A 43 3.55 -0.79 12.11
CA THR A 43 2.87 -0.83 13.41
C THR A 43 1.46 -0.24 13.25
N ILE A 44 0.44 -1.07 13.53
CA ILE A 44 -0.96 -0.69 13.52
C ILE A 44 -1.54 -1.03 14.88
N ASP A 45 -2.14 -0.07 15.57
CA ASP A 45 -2.70 -0.23 16.93
C ASP A 45 -1.71 -0.85 17.95
N GLY A 46 -0.42 -0.49 17.82
CA GLY A 46 0.64 -0.99 18.70
C GLY A 46 1.10 -2.43 18.40
N GLN A 47 0.59 -3.06 17.35
CA GLN A 47 1.00 -4.40 16.91
C GLN A 47 1.80 -4.32 15.60
N GLU A 48 2.88 -5.09 15.53
CA GLU A 48 3.67 -5.22 14.30
C GLU A 48 2.95 -6.13 13.30
N HIS A 49 2.69 -5.60 12.11
CA HIS A 49 2.14 -6.33 10.97
C HIS A 49 3.20 -6.47 9.88
N VAL A 50 3.55 -7.71 9.54
CA VAL A 50 4.48 -8.01 8.45
C VAL A 50 3.75 -7.81 7.12
N LEU A 51 4.25 -6.88 6.30
CA LEU A 51 3.70 -6.57 4.98
C LEU A 51 4.34 -7.44 3.89
N ALA A 52 5.65 -7.68 4.00
CA ALA A 52 6.40 -8.50 3.04
C ALA A 52 7.72 -9.02 3.65
N GLU A 53 8.19 -10.14 3.12
CA GLU A 53 9.56 -10.62 3.30
C GLU A 53 10.25 -10.59 1.93
N LEU A 54 11.35 -9.86 1.86
CA LEU A 54 12.09 -9.57 0.63
C LEU A 54 13.41 -10.33 0.64
N THR A 55 13.78 -10.88 -0.51
CA THR A 55 14.95 -11.74 -0.67
C THR A 55 15.91 -11.21 -1.73
N LYS A 56 16.97 -11.97 -2.00
CA LYS A 56 17.96 -11.65 -3.02
C LYS A 56 17.32 -11.19 -4.34
N GLY A 57 17.80 -10.05 -4.85
CA GLY A 57 17.30 -9.40 -6.06
C GLY A 57 16.08 -8.50 -5.86
N ASP A 58 15.46 -8.51 -4.68
CA ASP A 58 14.41 -7.54 -4.36
C ASP A 58 14.99 -6.19 -3.97
N PHE A 59 14.13 -5.15 -4.04
CA PHE A 59 14.47 -3.79 -3.65
C PHE A 59 13.40 -3.21 -2.72
N PHE A 60 13.81 -2.23 -1.92
CA PHE A 60 12.94 -1.54 -0.96
C PHE A 60 13.44 -0.13 -0.64
N GLY A 61 12.55 0.70 -0.07
CA GLY A 61 12.83 2.09 0.26
C GLY A 61 12.78 3.04 -0.95
N GLU A 62 12.40 2.53 -2.12
CA GLU A 62 12.27 3.26 -3.38
C GLU A 62 11.19 4.35 -3.32
N MET A 63 10.11 4.12 -2.56
CA MET A 63 9.02 5.09 -2.46
C MET A 63 9.51 6.45 -1.95
N ALA A 64 10.37 6.47 -0.94
CA ALA A 64 10.88 7.70 -0.38
C ALA A 64 11.70 8.51 -1.40
N ILE A 65 12.50 7.86 -2.24
CA ILE A 65 13.33 8.56 -3.24
C ILE A 65 12.57 8.90 -4.53
N VAL A 66 11.56 8.12 -4.90
CA VAL A 66 10.77 8.34 -6.14
C VAL A 66 9.68 9.37 -5.91
N THR A 67 8.84 9.18 -4.88
CA THR A 67 7.66 10.02 -4.61
C THR A 67 7.90 11.10 -3.55
N ARG A 68 9.10 11.15 -2.94
CA ARG A 68 9.50 12.13 -1.92
C ARG A 68 8.62 12.10 -0.66
N VAL A 69 8.10 10.94 -0.31
CA VAL A 69 7.37 10.70 0.93
C VAL A 69 8.33 10.16 2.00
N ARG A 70 7.95 10.24 3.28
CA ARG A 70 8.65 9.55 4.37
C ARG A 70 8.58 8.04 4.19
N ARG A 71 9.41 7.28 4.92
CA ARG A 71 9.36 5.81 4.92
C ARG A 71 7.94 5.34 5.25
N THR A 72 7.37 4.54 4.39
CA THR A 72 5.98 4.07 4.51
C THR A 72 5.85 2.82 5.37
N ALA A 73 6.98 2.22 5.77
CA ALA A 73 7.07 1.03 6.59
C ALA A 73 8.46 0.93 7.23
N THR A 74 8.62 0.05 8.20
CA THR A 74 9.91 -0.31 8.82
C THR A 74 10.56 -1.45 8.06
N ALA A 75 11.88 -1.41 7.88
CA ALA A 75 12.67 -2.47 7.27
C ALA A 75 13.67 -3.05 8.27
N THR A 76 13.62 -4.37 8.50
CA THR A 76 14.46 -5.08 9.47
C THR A 76 15.17 -6.27 8.83
N ALA A 77 16.45 -6.44 9.09
CA ALA A 77 17.22 -7.59 8.67
C ALA A 77 16.85 -8.84 9.47
N VAL A 78 16.39 -9.93 8.83
CA VAL A 78 16.01 -11.21 9.49
C VAL A 78 17.21 -12.14 9.63
N GLY A 79 18.33 -11.82 9.27
CA GLY A 79 19.59 -12.52 9.36
C GLY A 79 20.68 -11.57 8.92
N ARG A 80 21.86 -12.08 8.64
CA ARG A 80 22.89 -11.26 8.01
C ARG A 80 22.46 -10.94 6.59
N VAL A 81 22.42 -9.64 6.24
CA VAL A 81 21.95 -9.15 4.94
C VAL A 81 23.03 -8.34 4.24
N GLN A 82 23.19 -8.56 2.96
CA GLN A 82 24.04 -7.74 2.10
C GLN A 82 23.14 -6.88 1.19
N LEU A 83 23.35 -5.57 1.23
CA LEU A 83 22.57 -4.57 0.49
C LEU A 83 23.47 -3.77 -0.44
N LEU A 84 22.93 -3.39 -1.60
CA LEU A 84 23.46 -2.26 -2.38
C LEU A 84 22.58 -1.05 -2.11
N THR A 85 23.21 0.10 -1.84
CA THR A 85 22.54 1.33 -1.47
C THR A 85 22.68 2.37 -2.58
N PHE A 86 21.56 2.96 -2.99
CA PHE A 86 21.51 4.00 -4.01
C PHE A 86 20.68 5.18 -3.53
N ASP A 87 21.19 6.38 -3.76
CA ASP A 87 20.40 7.60 -3.70
C ASP A 87 19.57 7.78 -4.99
N ARG A 88 18.76 8.83 -5.05
CA ARG A 88 17.93 9.13 -6.23
C ARG A 88 18.75 9.27 -7.52
N ALA A 89 19.88 9.95 -7.48
CA ALA A 89 20.72 10.19 -8.65
C ALA A 89 21.39 8.88 -9.13
N GLY A 90 21.89 8.07 -8.20
CA GLY A 90 22.44 6.74 -8.49
C GLY A 90 21.41 5.79 -9.09
N PHE A 91 20.18 5.82 -8.55
CA PHE A 91 19.06 5.03 -9.07
C PHE A 91 18.66 5.47 -10.49
N GLN A 92 18.54 6.76 -10.74
CA GLN A 92 18.24 7.29 -12.07
C GLN A 92 19.33 6.93 -13.07
N GLY A 93 20.61 7.14 -12.73
CA GLY A 93 21.73 6.80 -13.59
C GLY A 93 21.86 5.29 -13.88
N MET A 94 21.42 4.44 -12.96
CA MET A 94 21.35 2.99 -13.17
C MET A 94 20.31 2.62 -14.24
N ILE A 95 19.13 3.23 -14.20
CA ILE A 95 18.06 3.01 -15.18
C ILE A 95 18.45 3.57 -16.54
N GLU A 96 19.02 4.78 -16.60
CA GLU A 96 19.47 5.42 -17.85
C GLU A 96 20.53 4.59 -18.57
N LYS A 97 21.47 3.99 -17.82
CA LYS A 97 22.52 3.13 -18.38
C LYS A 97 22.01 1.77 -18.84
N ASN A 98 20.93 1.26 -18.24
CA ASN A 98 20.37 -0.03 -18.59
C ASN A 98 18.85 -0.05 -18.36
N SER A 99 18.11 0.27 -19.42
CA SER A 99 16.65 0.29 -19.41
C SER A 99 16.00 -1.04 -18.99
N ARG A 100 16.71 -2.17 -19.16
CA ARG A 100 16.23 -3.50 -18.69
C ARG A 100 16.05 -3.53 -17.17
N ILE A 101 16.89 -2.78 -16.43
CA ILE A 101 16.74 -2.65 -14.97
C ILE A 101 15.42 -1.96 -14.65
N GLY A 102 15.08 -0.89 -15.36
CA GLY A 102 13.79 -0.21 -15.20
C GLY A 102 12.59 -1.13 -15.47
N LEU A 103 12.64 -1.92 -16.54
CA LEU A 103 11.59 -2.91 -16.83
C LEU A 103 11.46 -3.98 -15.73
N ASN A 104 12.57 -4.47 -15.19
CA ASN A 104 12.55 -5.44 -14.09
C ASN A 104 11.95 -4.83 -12.81
N ILE A 105 12.23 -3.55 -12.54
CA ILE A 105 11.63 -2.82 -11.40
C ILE A 105 10.13 -2.69 -11.59
N ILE A 106 9.68 -2.28 -12.78
CA ILE A 106 8.26 -2.19 -13.12
C ILE A 106 7.56 -3.54 -12.95
N ASP A 107 8.13 -4.64 -13.48
CA ASP A 107 7.58 -5.99 -13.32
C ASP A 107 7.40 -6.35 -11.84
N LYS A 108 8.42 -6.12 -11.02
CA LYS A 108 8.34 -6.38 -9.58
C LYS A 108 7.29 -5.51 -8.87
N LEU A 109 7.17 -4.24 -9.23
CA LEU A 109 6.14 -3.34 -8.68
C LEU A 109 4.73 -3.80 -9.12
N CYS A 110 4.56 -4.22 -10.36
CA CYS A 110 3.29 -4.79 -10.83
C CYS A 110 2.91 -6.05 -10.06
N ARG A 111 3.87 -6.95 -9.80
CA ARG A 111 3.64 -8.16 -8.97
C ARG A 111 3.26 -7.81 -7.52
N ARG A 112 3.94 -6.82 -6.91
CA ARG A 112 3.59 -6.35 -5.57
C ARG A 112 2.17 -5.75 -5.53
N LEU A 113 1.80 -4.97 -6.56
CA LEU A 113 0.46 -4.43 -6.70
C LEU A 113 -0.59 -5.53 -6.88
N GLN A 114 -0.33 -6.53 -7.73
CA GLN A 114 -1.22 -7.69 -7.89
C GLN A 114 -1.40 -8.45 -6.57
N HIS A 115 -0.31 -8.66 -5.81
CA HIS A 115 -0.39 -9.32 -4.51
C HIS A 115 -1.20 -8.50 -3.50
N ALA A 116 -0.98 -7.18 -3.44
CA ALA A 116 -1.77 -6.27 -2.60
C ALA A 116 -3.25 -6.30 -2.98
N ASN A 117 -3.58 -6.24 -4.27
CA ASN A 117 -4.95 -6.35 -4.75
C ASN A 117 -5.59 -7.69 -4.34
N HIS A 118 -4.86 -8.80 -4.46
CA HIS A 118 -5.36 -10.11 -4.03
C HIS A 118 -5.61 -10.19 -2.51
N GLN A 119 -4.73 -9.59 -1.70
CA GLN A 119 -4.96 -9.47 -0.25
C GLN A 119 -6.22 -8.64 0.05
N ILE A 120 -6.41 -7.54 -0.67
CA ILE A 120 -7.62 -6.73 -0.59
C ILE A 120 -8.86 -7.58 -0.95
N GLU A 121 -8.84 -8.34 -2.05
CA GLU A 121 -9.92 -9.24 -2.44
C GLU A 121 -10.25 -10.27 -1.34
N GLN A 122 -9.25 -10.87 -0.71
CA GLN A 122 -9.46 -11.81 0.40
C GLN A 122 -10.09 -11.16 1.64
N LEU A 123 -9.73 -9.91 1.93
CA LEU A 123 -10.35 -9.13 2.98
C LEU A 123 -11.82 -8.79 2.65
N PHE A 124 -12.12 -8.56 1.37
CA PHE A 124 -13.48 -8.26 0.91
C PHE A 124 -14.47 -9.42 1.08
N GLN A 125 -14.03 -10.66 0.96
CA GLN A 125 -14.92 -11.84 1.04
C GLN A 125 -15.60 -12.03 2.41
N ARG A 126 -15.36 -11.18 3.41
CA ARG A 126 -15.77 -11.41 4.80
C ARG A 126 -16.73 -10.42 5.43
N ASN A 127 -16.96 -9.25 4.84
CA ASN A 127 -17.89 -8.27 5.42
C ASN A 127 -18.44 -7.27 4.38
N GLU A 128 -19.66 -7.47 3.95
CA GLU A 128 -20.34 -6.68 2.91
C GLU A 128 -20.39 -5.17 3.22
N LEU A 129 -20.67 -4.80 4.47
CA LEU A 129 -20.70 -3.38 4.87
C LEU A 129 -19.33 -2.71 4.72
N SER A 130 -18.28 -3.39 5.14
CA SER A 130 -16.91 -2.87 5.02
C SER A 130 -16.45 -2.80 3.55
N MET A 131 -16.94 -3.71 2.71
CA MET A 131 -16.69 -3.66 1.25
C MET A 131 -17.31 -2.41 0.62
N VAL A 132 -18.56 -2.13 0.94
CA VAL A 132 -19.25 -0.92 0.47
C VAL A 132 -18.54 0.34 1.01
N ALA A 133 -18.20 0.36 2.31
CA ALA A 133 -17.49 1.47 2.93
C ALA A 133 -16.11 1.74 2.27
N MET A 134 -15.30 0.69 2.03
CA MET A 134 -14.01 0.79 1.35
C MET A 134 -14.17 1.33 -0.07
N SER A 135 -15.13 0.81 -0.82
CA SER A 135 -15.37 1.23 -2.19
C SER A 135 -15.80 2.71 -2.28
N LEU A 136 -16.61 3.17 -1.33
CA LEU A 136 -16.97 4.58 -1.21
C LEU A 136 -15.77 5.44 -0.82
N TYR A 137 -14.95 4.98 0.13
CA TYR A 137 -13.75 5.68 0.56
C TYR A 137 -12.78 5.93 -0.61
N LEU A 138 -12.49 4.89 -1.40
CA LEU A 138 -11.62 5.02 -2.58
C LEU A 138 -12.17 6.01 -3.59
N ARG A 139 -13.49 5.94 -3.89
CA ARG A 139 -14.14 6.86 -4.84
C ARG A 139 -14.14 8.31 -4.39
N PHE A 140 -14.33 8.56 -3.10
CA PHE A 140 -14.22 9.91 -2.54
C PHE A 140 -12.79 10.43 -2.58
N THR A 141 -11.81 9.58 -2.31
CA THR A 141 -10.39 9.94 -2.37
C THR A 141 -9.93 10.25 -3.80
N GLU A 142 -10.38 9.47 -4.78
CA GLU A 142 -10.06 9.68 -6.20
C GLU A 142 -10.68 10.96 -6.76
N LYS A 143 -11.91 11.29 -6.35
CA LYS A 143 -12.58 12.51 -6.85
C LYS A 143 -11.92 13.79 -6.37
N GLY A 144 -11.37 13.80 -5.16
CA GLY A 144 -10.78 15.01 -4.56
C GLY A 144 -11.79 16.18 -4.44
N GLY A 145 -11.34 17.31 -3.91
CA GLY A 145 -12.13 18.54 -3.77
C GLY A 145 -12.71 18.74 -2.37
N GLU A 146 -13.19 19.97 -2.11
CA GLU A 146 -13.67 20.37 -0.78
C GLU A 146 -14.97 19.68 -0.36
N GLU A 147 -15.83 19.31 -1.31
CA GLU A 147 -17.09 18.56 -1.04
C GLU A 147 -17.34 17.48 -2.11
N PRO A 148 -16.65 16.34 -2.07
CA PRO A 148 -16.85 15.28 -3.04
C PRO A 148 -18.26 14.66 -2.88
N PHE A 149 -18.96 14.46 -4.01
CA PHE A 149 -20.23 13.75 -4.03
C PHE A 149 -20.24 12.64 -5.09
N LEU A 150 -21.01 11.60 -4.86
CA LEU A 150 -21.23 10.48 -5.78
C LEU A 150 -22.71 10.43 -6.13
N ALA A 151 -23.05 10.21 -7.41
CA ALA A 151 -24.43 10.00 -7.83
C ALA A 151 -24.92 8.65 -7.28
N LEU A 152 -26.04 8.63 -6.52
CA LEU A 152 -26.52 7.47 -5.79
C LEU A 152 -26.77 6.28 -6.72
N ASP A 153 -27.64 6.45 -7.71
CA ASP A 153 -28.06 5.36 -8.61
C ASP A 153 -26.87 4.74 -9.35
N ARG A 154 -26.01 5.60 -9.92
CA ARG A 154 -24.80 5.16 -10.61
C ARG A 154 -23.83 4.44 -9.67
N THR A 155 -23.67 4.95 -8.44
CA THR A 155 -22.78 4.33 -7.45
C THR A 155 -23.32 2.97 -7.02
N VAL A 156 -24.62 2.83 -6.81
CA VAL A 156 -25.25 1.55 -6.49
C VAL A 156 -25.05 0.53 -7.62
N GLU A 157 -25.27 0.93 -8.87
CA GLU A 157 -25.09 0.08 -10.04
C GLU A 157 -23.62 -0.39 -10.18
N GLU A 158 -22.66 0.54 -10.10
CA GLU A 158 -21.24 0.24 -10.20
C GLU A 158 -20.75 -0.64 -9.04
N LEU A 159 -21.21 -0.39 -7.81
CA LEU A 159 -20.88 -1.22 -6.64
C LEU A 159 -21.53 -2.60 -6.73
N SER A 160 -22.76 -2.68 -7.18
CA SER A 160 -23.45 -3.96 -7.42
C SER A 160 -22.64 -4.84 -8.41
N GLY A 161 -22.20 -4.26 -9.52
CA GLY A 161 -21.38 -4.97 -10.50
C GLY A 161 -19.99 -5.35 -9.99
N SER A 162 -19.28 -4.43 -9.34
CA SER A 162 -17.89 -4.65 -8.89
C SER A 162 -17.78 -5.55 -7.67
N LEU A 163 -18.76 -5.51 -6.76
CA LEU A 163 -18.77 -6.30 -5.53
C LEU A 163 -19.55 -7.62 -5.66
N GLY A 164 -20.24 -7.83 -6.78
CA GLY A 164 -21.09 -9.00 -6.97
C GLY A 164 -22.29 -9.05 -6.00
N MET A 165 -22.72 -7.89 -5.47
CA MET A 165 -23.84 -7.78 -4.53
C MET A 165 -25.10 -7.32 -5.25
N PRO A 166 -26.29 -7.84 -4.91
CA PRO A 166 -27.54 -7.29 -5.42
C PRO A 166 -27.70 -5.81 -5.05
N ALA A 167 -28.20 -4.98 -5.98
CA ALA A 167 -28.40 -3.54 -5.75
C ALA A 167 -29.16 -3.18 -4.46
N PRO A 168 -30.23 -3.92 -4.06
CA PRO A 168 -30.91 -3.67 -2.79
C PRO A 168 -30.02 -3.88 -1.56
N VAL A 169 -29.07 -4.83 -1.61
CA VAL A 169 -28.11 -5.10 -0.52
C VAL A 169 -27.12 -3.94 -0.41
N VAL A 170 -26.56 -3.50 -1.55
CA VAL A 170 -25.67 -2.32 -1.61
C VAL A 170 -26.39 -1.09 -1.06
N THR A 171 -27.62 -0.83 -1.49
CA THR A 171 -28.44 0.30 -0.98
C THR A 171 -28.67 0.20 0.53
N GLY A 172 -28.95 -1.00 1.04
CA GLY A 172 -29.10 -1.24 2.48
C GLY A 172 -27.84 -0.89 3.28
N HIS A 173 -26.65 -1.23 2.77
CA HIS A 173 -25.37 -0.87 3.40
C HIS A 173 -25.08 0.63 3.32
N ILE A 174 -25.39 1.28 2.20
CA ILE A 174 -25.27 2.74 2.05
C ILE A 174 -26.18 3.46 3.08
N ASN A 175 -27.41 2.99 3.27
CA ASN A 175 -28.31 3.55 4.27
C ASN A 175 -27.76 3.38 5.71
N LYS A 176 -27.21 2.22 6.07
CA LYS A 176 -26.54 2.00 7.36
C LYS A 176 -25.38 2.95 7.60
N LEU A 177 -24.58 3.25 6.56
CA LEU A 177 -23.51 4.23 6.64
C LEU A 177 -24.04 5.66 6.84
N ALA A 178 -25.19 5.98 6.26
CA ALA A 178 -25.87 7.26 6.48
C ALA A 178 -26.45 7.37 7.92
N GLU A 179 -27.08 6.31 8.43
CA GLU A 179 -27.55 6.21 9.81
C GLU A 179 -26.41 6.38 10.83
N SER A 180 -25.21 5.89 10.49
CA SER A 180 -24.00 6.04 11.31
C SER A 180 -23.32 7.42 11.16
N GLU A 181 -23.95 8.35 10.43
CA GLU A 181 -23.45 9.70 10.19
C GLU A 181 -22.04 9.76 9.52
N VAL A 182 -21.68 8.75 8.78
CA VAL A 182 -20.45 8.66 7.99
C VAL A 182 -20.61 9.40 6.67
N ILE A 183 -21.77 9.24 6.06
CA ILE A 183 -22.18 9.90 4.82
C ILE A 183 -23.55 10.57 5.02
N THR A 184 -23.92 11.45 4.11
CA THR A 184 -25.28 11.98 3.99
C THR A 184 -25.87 11.59 2.65
N LEU A 185 -27.16 11.23 2.66
CA LEU A 185 -27.92 10.92 1.45
C LEU A 185 -28.88 12.06 1.16
N ASN A 186 -28.80 12.60 -0.04
CA ASN A 186 -29.83 13.44 -0.64
C ASN A 186 -30.51 12.63 -1.75
N SER A 187 -31.62 13.12 -2.31
CA SER A 187 -32.47 12.39 -3.27
C SER A 187 -31.72 11.69 -4.42
N ASN A 188 -30.52 12.09 -4.79
CA ASN A 188 -29.72 11.42 -5.83
C ASN A 188 -28.21 11.54 -5.61
N ALA A 189 -27.75 11.83 -4.40
CA ALA A 189 -26.32 12.01 -4.13
C ALA A 189 -25.90 11.46 -2.77
N ILE A 190 -24.74 10.84 -2.73
CA ILE A 190 -24.01 10.44 -1.52
C ILE A 190 -22.94 11.52 -1.30
N ARG A 191 -22.91 12.14 -0.12
CA ARG A 191 -21.86 13.08 0.29
C ARG A 191 -21.10 12.52 1.48
N LEU A 192 -19.82 12.70 1.49
CA LEU A 192 -18.97 12.35 2.61
C LEU A 192 -19.21 13.35 3.76
N LYS A 193 -19.57 12.86 4.94
CA LYS A 193 -19.77 13.68 6.15
C LYS A 193 -18.54 13.63 7.06
N ASP A 194 -17.94 12.45 7.22
CA ASP A 194 -16.81 12.24 8.11
C ASP A 194 -15.83 11.23 7.49
N GLN A 195 -14.73 11.74 6.94
CA GLN A 195 -13.70 10.92 6.32
C GLN A 195 -12.97 10.03 7.34
N GLY A 196 -12.77 10.53 8.55
CA GLY A 196 -12.11 9.77 9.62
C GLY A 196 -12.96 8.59 10.07
N LYS A 197 -14.28 8.78 10.26
CA LYS A 197 -15.19 7.68 10.56
C LYS A 197 -15.25 6.66 9.42
N LEU A 198 -15.25 7.09 8.16
CA LEU A 198 -15.26 6.18 7.03
C LEU A 198 -13.95 5.37 6.97
N ALA A 199 -12.79 6.00 7.17
CA ALA A 199 -11.50 5.32 7.25
C ALA A 199 -11.46 4.30 8.40
N ASN A 200 -11.95 4.65 9.59
CA ASN A 200 -12.01 3.75 10.75
C ASN A 200 -12.91 2.52 10.51
N LEU A 201 -13.99 2.64 9.73
CA LEU A 201 -14.83 1.50 9.35
C LEU A 201 -14.11 0.55 8.40
N VAL A 202 -13.22 1.09 7.58
CA VAL A 202 -12.35 0.32 6.70
C VAL A 202 -11.25 -0.39 7.49
N GLU A 203 -10.66 0.26 8.51
CA GLU A 203 -9.59 -0.30 9.36
C GLU A 203 -10.08 -1.36 10.35
N ARG A 204 -11.37 -1.32 10.75
CA ARG A 204 -11.99 -2.31 11.64
C ARG A 204 -12.34 -3.65 10.98
N LEU A 205 -11.74 -3.99 9.84
CA LEU A 205 -11.81 -5.34 9.30
C LEU A 205 -11.18 -6.30 10.33
N PRO A 206 -11.92 -7.28 10.87
CA PRO A 206 -11.42 -8.13 11.92
C PRO A 206 -10.22 -8.93 11.42
N THR A 207 -9.02 -8.59 11.92
CA THR A 207 -7.88 -9.50 11.89
C THR A 207 -8.26 -10.69 12.75
N ARG A 208 -8.53 -11.83 12.13
CA ARG A 208 -8.73 -13.07 12.89
C ARG A 208 -7.44 -13.45 13.60
N ARG A 209 -7.61 -13.71 14.90
CA ARG A 209 -6.69 -14.51 15.71
C ARG A 209 -6.47 -15.88 15.11
#